data_e53075e832a688882d9912d63b2eb0e9
#
_entry.id   e53075e832a688882d9912d63b2eb0e9
#
_cell.length_a   1.000
_cell.length_b   1.000
_cell.length_c   1.000
_cell.angle_alpha   90.00
_cell.angle_beta   90.00
_cell.angle_gamma   90.00
#
_symmetry.space_group_name_H-M   'P 1'
#
loop_
_entity.id
_entity.type
_entity.pdbx_description
1 polymer ?
#
loop_
_entity_poly.entity_id
_entity_poly.type
_entity_poly.pdbx_seq_one_letter_code
_entity_poly.pdbx_strand_id
1 'polypeptide(L)'
;VPNLRFPKFQGEWKKTKFGDIATGFDYGMNAAAKNYDGVNKYIRITDIDEASSTYTDKDIVSPDGILTDNYLVNNRDILLARTGASTGKSYLYKQSDGKLYYAGFLIRANVTTHDPYFVFSQLHTHRYWRWVSIMSARSGQPGINSQEYSSFPIYTTSIEEESKIAKLLSLLDERIATQ
;
A
#
# COMPACT_ATOMS: atom_id res chain seq x y z
N VAL A 1 12.25 0.59 19.17
CA VAL A 1 12.76 -0.79 19.02
C VAL A 1 11.65 -1.72 19.46
N PRO A 2 11.33 -2.78 18.69
CA PRO A 2 10.30 -3.75 19.09
C PRO A 2 10.75 -4.57 20.31
N ASN A 3 9.79 -5.01 21.12
CA ASN A 3 10.06 -5.87 22.26
C ASN A 3 10.60 -7.26 21.86
N LEU A 4 10.18 -7.75 20.70
CA LEU A 4 10.68 -9.00 20.11
C LEU A 4 11.51 -8.67 18.87
N ARG A 5 12.76 -9.14 18.86
CA ARG A 5 13.72 -8.87 17.80
C ARG A 5 14.61 -10.08 17.54
N PHE A 6 15.07 -10.26 16.31
CA PHE A 6 16.07 -11.29 16.01
C PHE A 6 17.39 -10.94 16.73
N PRO A 7 17.99 -11.87 17.52
CA PRO A 7 19.09 -11.56 18.43
C PRO A 7 20.35 -10.96 17.78
N LYS A 8 20.59 -11.28 16.50
CA LYS A 8 21.78 -10.79 15.76
C LYS A 8 21.72 -9.30 15.40
N PHE A 9 20.54 -8.68 15.44
CA PHE A 9 20.38 -7.26 15.08
C PHE A 9 20.32 -6.40 16.35
N GLN A 10 21.25 -5.45 16.46
CA GLN A 10 21.39 -4.56 17.62
C GLN A 10 21.36 -3.07 17.24
N GLY A 11 21.33 -2.74 15.94
CA GLY A 11 21.27 -1.36 15.46
C GLY A 11 20.00 -0.64 15.92
N GLU A 12 20.03 0.67 15.93
CA GLU A 12 18.87 1.49 16.30
C GLU A 12 17.83 1.52 15.17
N TRP A 13 16.57 1.48 15.55
CA TRP A 13 15.46 1.79 14.63
C TRP A 13 15.27 3.30 14.56
N LYS A 14 15.17 3.81 13.34
CA LYS A 14 14.99 5.23 13.06
C LYS A 14 13.53 5.51 12.73
N LYS A 15 13.02 6.62 13.20
CA LYS A 15 11.73 7.17 12.81
C LYS A 15 11.94 8.16 11.68
N THR A 16 11.28 7.94 10.54
CA THR A 16 11.34 8.81 9.37
C THR A 16 9.94 9.05 8.80
N LYS A 17 9.78 9.89 7.81
CA LYS A 17 8.50 10.07 7.11
C LYS A 17 8.38 9.06 5.96
N PHE A 18 7.18 8.64 5.63
CA PHE A 18 6.95 7.78 4.48
C PHE A 18 7.52 8.40 3.19
N GLY A 19 7.35 9.69 3.00
CA GLY A 19 7.90 10.43 1.86
C GLY A 19 9.43 10.50 1.78
N ASP A 20 10.15 10.18 2.86
CA ASP A 20 11.62 10.14 2.85
C ASP A 20 12.15 8.80 2.30
N ILE A 21 11.33 7.76 2.27
CA ILE A 21 11.71 6.40 1.86
C ILE A 21 10.92 5.89 0.65
N ALA A 22 9.97 6.66 0.17
CA ALA A 22 9.16 6.35 -1.00
C ALA A 22 9.02 7.57 -1.89
N THR A 23 8.80 7.34 -3.17
CA THR A 23 8.58 8.38 -4.19
C THR A 23 7.17 8.29 -4.76
N GLY A 24 6.76 9.32 -5.50
CA GLY A 24 5.46 9.39 -6.14
C GLY A 24 4.45 10.08 -5.22
N PHE A 25 3.63 9.31 -4.54
CA PHE A 25 2.41 9.80 -3.87
C PHE A 25 1.46 10.45 -4.88
N ASP A 26 1.40 9.83 -6.06
CA ASP A 26 0.61 10.30 -7.19
C ASP A 26 -0.81 9.75 -7.13
N TYR A 27 -1.76 10.56 -7.61
CA TYR A 27 -3.15 10.12 -7.74
C TYR A 27 -3.33 9.23 -8.96
N GLY A 28 -4.22 8.26 -8.86
CA GLY A 28 -4.54 7.36 -9.93
C GLY A 28 -5.35 8.00 -11.06
N MET A 29 -5.68 7.17 -12.03
CA MET A 29 -6.39 7.55 -13.25
C MET A 29 -7.83 7.96 -12.96
N ASN A 30 -8.24 9.12 -13.46
CA ASN A 30 -9.64 9.56 -13.40
C ASN A 30 -10.38 9.05 -14.64
N ALA A 31 -10.73 7.77 -14.63
CA ALA A 31 -11.45 7.11 -15.72
C ALA A 31 -12.56 6.21 -15.17
N ALA A 32 -13.59 6.00 -15.98
CA ALA A 32 -14.61 5.00 -15.69
C ALA A 32 -14.04 3.58 -15.83
N ALA A 33 -14.68 2.63 -15.20
CA ALA A 33 -14.42 1.21 -15.45
C ALA A 33 -15.24 0.74 -16.65
N LYS A 34 -14.64 -0.15 -17.47
CA LYS A 34 -15.31 -0.88 -18.55
C LYS A 34 -15.04 -2.37 -18.42
N ASN A 35 -15.73 -3.17 -19.24
CA ASN A 35 -15.51 -4.60 -19.28
C ASN A 35 -14.04 -4.93 -19.51
N TYR A 36 -13.58 -5.98 -18.82
CA TYR A 36 -12.20 -6.42 -18.90
C TYR A 36 -11.79 -6.76 -20.34
N ASP A 37 -10.70 -6.18 -20.79
CA ASP A 37 -10.18 -6.35 -22.15
C ASP A 37 -9.28 -7.60 -22.34
N GLY A 38 -9.08 -8.36 -21.26
CA GLY A 38 -8.23 -9.56 -21.24
C GLY A 38 -6.78 -9.31 -20.87
N VAL A 39 -6.35 -8.05 -20.76
CA VAL A 39 -4.94 -7.68 -20.50
C VAL A 39 -4.80 -6.64 -19.40
N ASN A 40 -5.51 -5.52 -19.51
CA ASN A 40 -5.30 -4.36 -18.65
C ASN A 40 -6.36 -4.34 -17.55
N LYS A 41 -5.94 -4.64 -16.35
CA LYS A 41 -6.79 -4.59 -15.14
C LYS A 41 -6.81 -3.17 -14.57
N TYR A 42 -7.92 -2.81 -13.94
CA TYR A 42 -8.10 -1.52 -13.28
C TYR A 42 -8.41 -1.76 -11.80
N ILE A 43 -7.47 -1.47 -10.92
CA ILE A 43 -7.66 -1.62 -9.48
C ILE A 43 -8.33 -0.38 -8.88
N ARG A 44 -9.47 -0.62 -8.24
CA ARG A 44 -10.29 0.38 -7.53
C ARG A 44 -10.19 0.14 -6.01
N ILE A 45 -10.66 1.08 -5.21
CA ILE A 45 -10.75 0.92 -3.74
C ILE A 45 -11.52 -0.38 -3.36
N THR A 46 -12.57 -0.69 -4.11
CA THR A 46 -13.45 -1.86 -3.88
C THR A 46 -12.78 -3.19 -4.22
N ASP A 47 -11.69 -3.17 -4.97
CA ASP A 47 -10.96 -4.36 -5.39
C ASP A 47 -9.85 -4.74 -4.41
N ILE A 48 -9.69 -3.97 -3.33
CA ILE A 48 -8.77 -4.27 -2.25
C ILE A 48 -9.56 -4.94 -1.12
N ASP A 49 -9.26 -6.21 -0.87
CA ASP A 49 -9.88 -6.96 0.23
C ASP A 49 -9.53 -6.35 1.58
N GLU A 50 -10.52 -6.20 2.43
CA GLU A 50 -10.36 -5.51 3.72
C GLU A 50 -9.55 -6.31 4.74
N ALA A 51 -9.72 -7.63 4.73
CA ALA A 51 -9.07 -8.50 5.71
C ALA A 51 -7.62 -8.81 5.34
N SER A 52 -7.36 -9.08 4.05
CA SER A 52 -6.06 -9.52 3.56
C SER A 52 -5.22 -8.42 2.95
N SER A 53 -5.82 -7.26 2.63
CA SER A 53 -5.15 -6.16 1.88
C SER A 53 -4.54 -6.63 0.55
N THR A 54 -5.22 -7.56 -0.12
CA THR A 54 -4.82 -8.11 -1.42
C THR A 54 -5.79 -7.68 -2.50
N TYR A 55 -5.34 -7.69 -3.76
CA TYR A 55 -6.21 -7.50 -4.90
C TYR A 55 -7.17 -8.68 -5.05
N THR A 56 -8.45 -8.38 -5.29
CA THR A 56 -9.47 -9.40 -5.58
C THR A 56 -9.83 -9.36 -7.06
N ASP A 57 -9.89 -10.52 -7.70
CA ASP A 57 -10.23 -10.67 -9.11
C ASP A 57 -11.69 -11.14 -9.34
N LYS A 58 -12.55 -10.90 -8.35
CA LYS A 58 -13.96 -11.30 -8.42
C LYS A 58 -14.76 -10.53 -9.47
N ASP A 59 -14.39 -9.29 -9.74
CA ASP A 59 -15.04 -8.39 -10.70
C ASP A 59 -13.97 -7.59 -11.45
N ILE A 60 -13.23 -8.30 -12.32
CA ILE A 60 -12.14 -7.69 -13.09
C ILE A 60 -12.71 -6.71 -14.12
N VAL A 61 -12.19 -5.50 -14.10
CA VAL A 61 -12.53 -4.45 -15.06
C VAL A 61 -11.26 -3.85 -15.68
N SER A 62 -11.43 -3.15 -16.78
CA SER A 62 -10.39 -2.33 -17.42
C SER A 62 -10.69 -0.85 -17.28
N PRO A 63 -9.70 0.04 -17.31
CA PRO A 63 -9.93 1.49 -17.34
C PRO A 63 -10.47 1.91 -18.71
N ASP A 64 -11.47 2.79 -18.72
CA ASP A 64 -12.02 3.39 -19.93
C ASP A 64 -11.37 4.75 -20.18
N GLY A 65 -10.17 4.73 -20.77
CA GLY A 65 -9.39 5.93 -21.03
C GLY A 65 -8.04 5.62 -21.67
N ILE A 66 -7.26 6.67 -21.88
CA ILE A 66 -5.92 6.54 -22.46
C ILE A 66 -4.99 5.91 -21.43
N LEU A 67 -4.42 4.77 -21.78
CA LEU A 67 -3.46 4.05 -20.92
C LEU A 67 -2.08 4.67 -21.06
N THR A 68 -1.58 5.19 -19.96
CA THR A 68 -0.22 5.70 -19.86
C THR A 68 0.53 5.02 -18.71
N ASP A 69 1.84 4.92 -18.82
CA ASP A 69 2.66 4.28 -17.81
C ASP A 69 2.62 4.99 -16.45
N ASN A 70 2.20 6.26 -16.41
CA ASN A 70 2.01 7.02 -15.16
C ASN A 70 1.01 6.36 -14.21
N TYR A 71 0.03 5.63 -14.75
CA TYR A 71 -1.00 4.95 -13.96
C TYR A 71 -0.77 3.45 -13.83
N LEU A 72 0.34 2.95 -14.35
CA LEU A 72 0.73 1.55 -14.22
C LEU A 72 1.28 1.28 -12.83
N VAL A 73 0.78 0.23 -12.19
CA VAL A 73 1.32 -0.22 -10.91
C VAL A 73 2.56 -1.08 -11.16
N ASN A 74 3.63 -0.79 -10.46
CA ASN A 74 4.93 -1.42 -10.63
C ASN A 74 5.39 -2.13 -9.36
N ASN A 75 6.44 -2.93 -9.49
CA ASN A 75 7.09 -3.54 -8.35
C ASN A 75 7.47 -2.49 -7.31
N ARG A 76 7.29 -2.83 -6.03
CA ARG A 76 7.51 -1.98 -4.85
C ARG A 76 6.47 -0.87 -4.64
N ASP A 77 5.41 -0.82 -5.45
CA ASP A 77 4.32 0.13 -5.28
C ASP A 77 3.38 -0.30 -4.15
N ILE A 78 3.06 0.65 -3.29
CA ILE A 78 1.98 0.58 -2.33
C ILE A 78 0.87 1.53 -2.78
N LEU A 79 -0.34 1.02 -2.90
CA LEU A 79 -1.54 1.82 -3.15
C LEU A 79 -2.25 2.11 -1.83
N LEU A 80 -2.75 3.33 -1.68
CA LEU A 80 -3.37 3.85 -0.47
C LEU A 80 -4.74 4.44 -0.82
N ALA A 81 -5.79 3.95 -0.20
CA ALA A 81 -7.14 4.50 -0.37
C ALA A 81 -7.27 5.86 0.32
N ARG A 82 -7.72 6.87 -0.44
CA ARG A 82 -7.72 8.26 0.02
C ARG A 82 -9.07 8.82 0.45
N THR A 83 -10.18 8.14 0.17
CA THR A 83 -11.53 8.70 0.37
C THR A 83 -12.52 7.72 0.98
N GLY A 84 -13.54 8.27 1.64
CA GLY A 84 -14.70 7.55 2.15
C GLY A 84 -14.37 6.56 3.26
N ALA A 85 -15.24 5.57 3.44
CA ALA A 85 -15.11 4.54 4.46
C ALA A 85 -13.87 3.65 4.29
N SER A 86 -13.32 3.60 3.10
CA SER A 86 -12.11 2.83 2.77
C SER A 86 -10.80 3.59 3.02
N THR A 87 -10.85 4.87 3.44
CA THR A 87 -9.65 5.65 3.73
C THR A 87 -8.72 4.90 4.65
N GLY A 88 -7.45 4.79 4.26
CA GLY A 88 -6.44 4.04 5.01
C GLY A 88 -6.20 2.61 4.52
N LYS A 89 -7.11 2.00 3.75
CA LYS A 89 -6.81 0.70 3.12
C LYS A 89 -5.55 0.80 2.27
N SER A 90 -4.76 -0.25 2.27
CA SER A 90 -3.51 -0.32 1.50
C SER A 90 -3.39 -1.63 0.73
N TYR A 91 -2.61 -1.60 -0.33
CA TYR A 91 -2.30 -2.75 -1.17
C TYR A 91 -0.83 -2.68 -1.60
N LEU A 92 -0.08 -3.74 -1.43
CA LEU A 92 1.27 -3.88 -1.98
C LEU A 92 1.21 -4.70 -3.26
N TYR A 93 1.73 -4.17 -4.36
CA TYR A 93 1.72 -4.84 -5.65
C TYR A 93 2.41 -6.19 -5.62
N LYS A 94 1.75 -7.18 -6.19
CA LYS A 94 2.28 -8.52 -6.44
C LYS A 94 2.31 -8.77 -7.94
N GLN A 95 3.42 -9.23 -8.45
CA GLN A 95 3.59 -9.52 -9.88
C GLN A 95 2.56 -10.56 -10.39
N SER A 96 2.11 -11.47 -9.51
CA SER A 96 1.04 -12.44 -9.80
C SER A 96 -0.31 -11.82 -10.12
N ASP A 97 -0.57 -10.58 -9.67
CA ASP A 97 -1.84 -9.89 -9.94
C ASP A 97 -1.93 -9.35 -11.38
N GLY A 98 -0.80 -9.38 -12.11
CA GLY A 98 -0.72 -9.01 -13.51
C GLY A 98 -0.63 -7.50 -13.74
N LYS A 99 -1.00 -7.05 -14.93
CA LYS A 99 -0.90 -5.65 -15.33
C LYS A 99 -2.05 -4.83 -14.77
N LEU A 100 -1.76 -4.00 -13.77
CA LEU A 100 -2.72 -3.16 -13.06
C LEU A 100 -2.52 -1.67 -13.38
N TYR A 101 -3.62 -0.98 -13.67
CA TYR A 101 -3.72 0.48 -13.64
C TYR A 101 -4.53 0.87 -12.41
N TYR A 102 -4.16 1.94 -11.70
CA TYR A 102 -4.83 2.30 -10.46
C TYR A 102 -5.76 3.51 -10.62
N ALA A 103 -6.91 3.44 -9.97
CA ALA A 103 -7.97 4.43 -10.06
C ALA A 103 -7.70 5.68 -9.20
N GLY A 104 -8.34 6.79 -9.51
CA GLY A 104 -8.11 8.12 -8.94
C GLY A 104 -8.41 8.27 -7.44
N PHE A 105 -9.10 7.32 -6.84
CA PHE A 105 -9.29 7.27 -5.38
C PHE A 105 -8.16 6.53 -4.63
N LEU A 106 -7.14 6.12 -5.34
CA LEU A 106 -5.92 5.54 -4.80
C LEU A 106 -4.74 6.50 -5.01
N ILE A 107 -3.81 6.47 -4.07
CA ILE A 107 -2.53 7.16 -4.14
C ILE A 107 -1.45 6.08 -4.21
N ARG A 108 -0.50 6.22 -5.12
CA ARG A 108 0.61 5.30 -5.30
C ARG A 108 1.89 5.86 -4.68
N ALA A 109 2.54 5.08 -3.82
CA ALA A 109 3.86 5.34 -3.27
C ALA A 109 4.81 4.19 -3.64
N ASN A 110 5.95 4.48 -4.25
CA ASN A 110 6.98 3.50 -4.56
C ASN A 110 8.06 3.49 -3.49
N VAL A 111 8.22 2.40 -2.77
CA VAL A 111 9.26 2.25 -1.74
C VAL A 111 10.61 2.03 -2.41
N THR A 112 11.55 2.98 -2.27
CA THR A 112 12.80 2.99 -3.04
C THR A 112 13.97 2.33 -2.33
N THR A 113 14.19 2.65 -1.05
CA THR A 113 15.43 2.33 -0.34
C THR A 113 15.29 1.28 0.76
N HIS A 114 14.06 0.92 1.13
CA HIS A 114 13.75 -0.01 2.20
C HIS A 114 12.97 -1.23 1.67
N ASP A 115 12.79 -2.24 2.49
CA ASP A 115 11.97 -3.40 2.12
C ASP A 115 10.49 -3.01 2.01
N PRO A 116 9.84 -3.15 0.84
CA PRO A 116 8.47 -2.68 0.64
C PRO A 116 7.45 -3.45 1.49
N TYR A 117 7.66 -4.74 1.74
CA TYR A 117 6.77 -5.52 2.59
C TYR A 117 6.89 -5.13 4.06
N PHE A 118 8.10 -4.83 4.52
CA PHE A 118 8.35 -4.31 5.87
C PHE A 118 7.66 -2.95 6.07
N VAL A 119 7.74 -2.05 5.09
CA VAL A 119 7.02 -0.76 5.13
C VAL A 119 5.52 -0.98 5.10
N PHE A 120 5.01 -1.81 4.19
CA PHE A 120 3.61 -2.16 4.06
C PHE A 120 3.03 -2.78 5.34
N SER A 121 3.78 -3.63 6.04
CA SER A 121 3.33 -4.23 7.30
C SER A 121 3.02 -3.21 8.39
N GLN A 122 3.69 -2.04 8.38
CA GLN A 122 3.43 -0.96 9.33
C GLN A 122 2.08 -0.26 9.08
N LEU A 123 1.52 -0.38 7.88
CA LEU A 123 0.19 0.13 7.52
C LEU A 123 -0.97 -0.78 8.01
N HIS A 124 -0.66 -1.83 8.76
CA HIS A 124 -1.63 -2.74 9.40
C HIS A 124 -1.63 -2.64 10.91
N THR A 125 -0.80 -1.75 11.46
CA THR A 125 -0.66 -1.58 12.91
C THR A 125 -1.76 -0.70 13.50
N HIS A 126 -2.07 -0.90 14.78
CA HIS A 126 -2.95 -0.01 15.54
C HIS A 126 -2.50 1.47 15.47
N ARG A 127 -1.18 1.70 15.47
CA ARG A 127 -0.59 3.04 15.32
C ARG A 127 -0.99 3.72 14.01
N TYR A 128 -0.96 2.97 12.91
CA TYR A 128 -1.38 3.47 11.60
C TYR A 128 -2.87 3.80 11.58
N TRP A 129 -3.71 2.90 12.02
CA TRP A 129 -5.17 3.11 12.01
C TRP A 129 -5.62 4.23 12.94
N ARG A 130 -4.94 4.41 14.08
CA ARG A 130 -5.16 5.60 14.93
C ARG A 130 -4.77 6.88 14.21
N TRP A 131 -3.65 6.89 13.48
CA TRP A 131 -3.23 8.03 12.67
C TRP A 131 -4.24 8.32 11.55
N VAL A 132 -4.71 7.29 10.81
CA VAL A 132 -5.77 7.41 9.79
C VAL A 132 -7.03 8.04 10.37
N SER A 133 -7.49 7.57 11.53
CA SER A 133 -8.67 8.10 12.20
C SER A 133 -8.54 9.59 12.52
N ILE A 134 -7.38 10.02 13.03
CA ILE A 134 -7.12 11.43 13.35
C ILE A 134 -7.06 12.29 12.08
N MET A 135 -6.33 11.82 11.07
CA MET A 135 -6.11 12.57 9.83
C MET A 135 -7.41 12.71 9.02
N SER A 136 -8.17 11.64 8.89
CA SER A 136 -9.42 11.63 8.10
C SER A 136 -10.56 12.44 8.74
N ALA A 137 -10.55 12.61 10.05
CA ALA A 137 -11.60 13.33 10.78
C ALA A 137 -11.55 14.86 10.62
N ARG A 138 -10.49 15.41 10.02
CA ARG A 138 -10.29 16.87 9.89
C ARG A 138 -11.09 17.53 8.78
N SER A 139 -11.70 16.75 7.89
CA SER A 139 -12.57 17.26 6.82
C SER A 139 -14.00 16.74 7.00
N GLY A 140 -14.98 17.46 6.44
CA GLY A 140 -16.39 17.06 6.49
C GLY A 140 -16.68 15.72 5.77
N GLN A 141 -15.76 15.26 4.92
CA GLN A 141 -15.77 13.91 4.35
C GLN A 141 -14.44 13.22 4.71
N PRO A 142 -14.47 11.95 5.17
CA PRO A 142 -13.27 11.22 5.47
C PRO A 142 -12.33 11.18 4.26
N GLY A 143 -11.05 11.55 4.47
CA GLY A 143 -10.07 11.54 3.40
C GLY A 143 -8.67 11.86 3.89
N ILE A 144 -7.67 11.34 3.19
CA ILE A 144 -6.25 11.62 3.40
C ILE A 144 -5.63 11.91 2.05
N ASN A 145 -4.99 13.07 1.92
CA ASN A 145 -4.35 13.47 0.68
C ASN A 145 -2.90 12.95 0.57
N SER A 146 -2.31 13.19 -0.58
CA SER A 146 -0.95 12.78 -0.92
C SER A 146 0.11 13.26 0.07
N GLN A 147 0.08 14.53 0.44
CA GLN A 147 1.04 15.11 1.39
C GLN A 147 0.88 14.55 2.80
N GLU A 148 -0.36 14.30 3.20
CA GLU A 148 -0.66 13.71 4.50
C GLU A 148 -0.12 12.28 4.58
N TYR A 149 -0.37 11.43 3.56
CA TYR A 149 0.22 10.09 3.51
C TYR A 149 1.76 10.13 3.52
N SER A 150 2.36 11.03 2.76
CA SER A 150 3.82 11.26 2.76
C SER A 150 4.36 11.61 4.15
N SER A 151 3.56 12.24 5.01
CA SER A 151 3.96 12.64 6.36
C SER A 151 3.85 11.52 7.40
N PHE A 152 3.23 10.39 7.07
CA PHE A 152 3.07 9.29 8.02
C PHE A 152 4.43 8.80 8.53
N PRO A 153 4.60 8.68 9.88
CA PRO A 153 5.87 8.23 10.44
C PRO A 153 6.06 6.72 10.27
N ILE A 154 7.12 6.34 9.59
CA ILE A 154 7.58 4.98 9.37
C ILE A 154 8.81 4.72 10.24
N TYR A 155 8.96 3.51 10.74
CA TYR A 155 10.18 3.06 11.38
C TYR A 155 11.02 2.24 10.40
N THR A 156 12.31 2.49 10.38
CA THR A 156 13.28 1.82 9.50
C THR A 156 14.46 1.29 10.30
N THR A 157 15.13 0.28 9.77
CA THR A 157 16.34 -0.31 10.34
C THR A 157 17.30 -0.72 9.21
N SER A 158 18.24 -1.62 9.44
CA SER A 158 19.07 -2.14 8.36
C SER A 158 18.22 -2.97 7.38
N ILE A 159 18.55 -2.90 6.10
CA ILE A 159 17.81 -3.63 5.07
C ILE A 159 17.79 -5.15 5.31
N GLU A 160 18.84 -5.69 5.90
CA GLU A 160 18.93 -7.11 6.25
C GLU A 160 17.93 -7.50 7.33
N GLU A 161 17.74 -6.63 8.33
CA GLU A 161 16.75 -6.84 9.38
C GLU A 161 15.33 -6.68 8.82
N GLU A 162 15.08 -5.63 8.05
CA GLU A 162 13.79 -5.39 7.40
C GLU A 162 13.38 -6.58 6.54
N SER A 163 14.26 -7.06 5.67
CA SER A 163 13.99 -8.19 4.79
C SER A 163 13.74 -9.50 5.56
N LYS A 164 14.42 -9.68 6.69
CA LYS A 164 14.17 -10.86 7.54
C LYS A 164 12.82 -10.80 8.24
N ILE A 165 12.42 -9.63 8.70
CA ILE A 165 11.09 -9.41 9.29
C ILE A 165 10.02 -9.56 8.22
N ALA A 166 10.20 -8.94 7.06
CA ALA A 166 9.29 -9.02 5.93
C ALA A 166 9.04 -10.47 5.51
N LYS A 167 10.11 -11.27 5.39
CA LYS A 167 9.99 -12.69 5.06
C LYS A 167 9.21 -13.48 6.11
N LEU A 168 9.44 -13.23 7.40
CA LEU A 168 8.69 -13.90 8.46
C LEU A 168 7.20 -13.54 8.37
N LEU A 169 6.87 -12.26 8.23
CA LEU A 169 5.48 -11.80 8.15
C LEU A 169 4.78 -12.33 6.90
N SER A 170 5.45 -12.31 5.73
CA SER A 170 4.85 -12.83 4.49
C SER A 170 4.54 -14.33 4.58
N LEU A 171 5.42 -15.12 5.21
CA LEU A 171 5.17 -16.55 5.42
C LEU A 171 4.01 -16.82 6.38
N LEU A 172 3.82 -15.96 7.39
CA LEU A 172 2.66 -16.04 8.28
C LEU A 172 1.37 -15.71 7.54
N ASP A 173 1.37 -14.65 6.72
CA ASP A 173 0.21 -14.26 5.93
C ASP A 173 -0.16 -15.32 4.89
N GLU A 174 0.82 -15.92 4.20
CA GLU A 174 0.60 -17.04 3.29
C GLU A 174 -0.04 -18.24 4.01
N ARG A 175 0.43 -18.56 5.21
CA ARG A 175 -0.12 -19.66 6.01
C ARG A 175 -1.55 -19.40 6.47
N ILE A 176 -1.87 -18.16 6.84
CA ILE A 176 -3.23 -17.76 7.21
C ILE A 176 -4.17 -17.87 6.00
N ALA A 177 -3.71 -17.43 4.83
CA ALA A 177 -4.51 -17.45 3.60
C ALA A 177 -4.81 -18.88 3.09
N THR A 178 -4.06 -19.89 3.53
CA THR A 178 -4.23 -21.30 3.11
C THR A 178 -5.06 -22.14 4.10
N GLN A 179 -5.56 -21.56 5.18
CA GLN A 179 -6.46 -22.19 6.15
C GLN A 179 -7.93 -21.93 5.79
#